data_d1e77d20b7805345b0516ea864cf15f6
#
_entry.id   d1e77d20b7805345b0516ea864cf15f6
#
_cell.length_a   1.000
_cell.length_b   1.000
_cell.length_c   1.000
_cell.angle_alpha   90.00
_cell.angle_beta   90.00
_cell.angle_gamma   90.00
#
_symmetry.space_group_name_H-M   'P 1'
#
loop_
_entity.id
_entity.type
_entity.pdbx_description
1 polymer ?
#
loop_
_entity_poly.entity_id
_entity_poly.type
_entity_poly.pdbx_seq_one_letter_code
_entity_poly.pdbx_strand_id
1 'polypeptide(L)'
;MGEDLVDGQSTGDSTGTGDIDADISSNSDSSLSDSDSDAPLESGVSSSDSPTGVDDSSNPLEPQIQTADALMGKLKDLTGGEYSSENVYVELPKVNLDSVIISNKKVHEIADKHYREEDERYTEALRGRGEVPEGLEYLYPETTFQVPDSDYVKFKRDAQKEVSYLVKEFECRKSASAYARASTSRTGVLDTRQLHTYKFNEDLFKKITVLPDGKNHGLIFILDWSGSMSHVLQDTLKQLYNLIWFCKKVQIPFDVYAFTSEFRNRYDTEYMEDRYDRMMKPKFQHCERQEGFLHVDSDFNLMHFFTSDSNANELENQMINIWRTAYSFTNRTIFDYPHQLVLSGTPLNETLVALHQIIPQFQEKNNVEKVQCIVLTDGEGHQLPFNVMVDRHWEDEPFLGCNQCHGDRSFLRDRKLGRTYKIPSSYRKFTDALLYNLQDRFPSTNFIGIRVLESRDARWFISSYHWDNDCLLYTSDAADE
;
A
#
# COMPACT_ATOMS: atom_id res chain seq x y z
N MET A 1 11.92 -59.29 35.57
CA MET A 1 13.25 -58.88 36.03
C MET A 1 13.36 -57.44 35.57
N GLY A 2 13.06 -56.49 36.33
CA GLY A 2 13.46 -56.06 37.69
C GLY A 2 14.20 -54.76 37.45
N GLU A 3 13.60 -53.67 37.82
CA GLU A 3 14.04 -52.73 38.89
C GLU A 3 15.12 -51.75 38.42
N ASP A 4 15.18 -50.45 38.68
CA ASP A 4 14.67 -49.67 39.80
C ASP A 4 14.58 -48.16 39.46
N LEU A 5 13.71 -47.49 40.14
CA LEU A 5 13.49 -46.08 40.44
C LEU A 5 14.72 -45.38 41.05
N VAL A 6 14.90 -44.08 40.80
CA VAL A 6 15.27 -43.11 41.85
C VAL A 6 14.64 -41.74 41.59
N ASP A 7 13.85 -41.33 42.55
CA ASP A 7 13.33 -40.00 42.87
C ASP A 7 14.45 -39.01 43.28
N GLY A 8 14.24 -37.75 43.05
CA GLY A 8 15.05 -36.67 43.59
C GLY A 8 14.35 -35.35 43.60
N GLN A 9 13.41 -35.14 44.52
CA GLN A 9 12.90 -33.84 44.94
C GLN A 9 13.97 -33.06 45.69
N SER A 10 14.06 -31.76 45.39
CA SER A 10 14.62 -30.80 46.33
C SER A 10 13.87 -29.48 46.23
N THR A 11 13.11 -29.22 47.24
CA THR A 11 12.44 -27.96 47.65
C THR A 11 13.48 -26.98 48.18
N GLY A 12 13.32 -25.73 47.83
CA GLY A 12 14.08 -24.62 48.42
C GLY A 12 13.28 -23.31 48.36
N ASP A 13 12.52 -23.13 49.41
CA ASP A 13 11.81 -21.90 49.80
C ASP A 13 12.82 -20.87 50.32
N SER A 14 12.71 -19.62 49.88
CA SER A 14 13.28 -18.50 50.61
C SER A 14 12.56 -17.18 50.28
N THR A 15 11.72 -16.80 51.19
CA THR A 15 11.11 -15.51 51.40
C THR A 15 12.16 -14.43 51.68
N GLY A 16 11.94 -13.23 51.16
CA GLY A 16 12.70 -12.03 51.52
C GLY A 16 11.95 -10.77 51.13
N THR A 17 11.12 -10.32 52.06
CA THR A 17 10.49 -8.99 52.09
C THR A 17 11.54 -7.93 52.36
N GLY A 18 11.37 -6.77 51.73
CA GLY A 18 12.15 -5.58 52.02
C GLY A 18 11.52 -4.34 51.39
N ASP A 19 10.58 -3.77 52.11
CA ASP A 19 10.09 -2.39 51.93
C ASP A 19 11.22 -1.41 52.26
N ILE A 20 11.38 -0.38 51.44
CA ILE A 20 11.93 0.90 51.87
C ILE A 20 11.22 2.02 51.14
N ASP A 21 10.36 2.70 51.82
CA ASP A 21 9.88 4.05 51.55
C ASP A 21 11.03 5.05 51.68
N ALA A 22 11.07 6.01 50.79
CA ALA A 22 11.66 7.33 51.06
C ALA A 22 11.10 8.40 50.15
N ASP A 23 10.15 9.16 50.65
CA ASP A 23 9.80 10.51 50.28
C ASP A 23 11.04 11.40 50.24
N ILE A 24 11.14 12.25 49.23
CA ILE A 24 11.63 13.63 49.42
C ILE A 24 11.00 14.53 48.33
N SER A 25 10.15 15.40 48.79
CA SER A 25 9.65 16.60 48.18
C SER A 25 10.77 17.66 48.11
N SER A 26 10.83 18.43 47.05
CA SER A 26 11.09 19.88 47.17
C SER A 26 10.75 20.65 45.94
N ASN A 27 9.80 21.53 46.11
CA ASN A 27 9.47 22.75 45.39
C ASN A 27 10.66 23.54 44.88
N SER A 28 10.48 24.16 43.70
CA SER A 28 10.77 25.59 43.57
C SER A 28 9.97 26.20 42.43
N ASP A 29 9.05 27.06 42.85
CA ASP A 29 8.42 28.15 42.11
C ASP A 29 9.45 29.12 41.56
N SER A 30 9.18 29.66 40.38
CA SER A 30 9.40 31.09 40.05
C SER A 30 8.71 31.37 38.69
N SER A 31 7.55 31.94 38.70
CA SER A 31 7.14 33.34 38.56
C SER A 31 7.25 33.87 37.14
N LEU A 32 6.09 33.95 36.52
CA LEU A 32 5.43 35.05 35.81
C LEU A 32 6.29 36.27 35.45
N SER A 33 6.23 36.64 34.17
CA SER A 33 6.07 38.04 33.79
C SER A 33 5.38 38.15 32.44
N ASP A 34 4.12 38.54 32.49
CA ASP A 34 3.37 39.18 31.42
C ASP A 34 4.04 40.51 31.07
N SER A 35 4.06 40.86 29.82
CA SER A 35 4.05 42.25 29.39
C SER A 35 3.34 42.38 28.07
N ASP A 36 2.07 42.71 28.16
CA ASP A 36 1.30 43.44 27.17
C ASP A 36 2.00 44.76 26.87
N SER A 37 2.03 45.12 25.58
CA SER A 37 2.01 46.51 25.19
C SER A 37 1.42 46.64 23.77
N ASP A 38 0.15 46.89 23.78
CA ASP A 38 -0.56 47.67 22.76
C ASP A 38 0.03 49.07 22.70
N ALA A 39 0.27 49.58 21.51
CA ALA A 39 -0.01 50.95 21.14
C ALA A 39 0.09 51.17 19.62
N PRO A 40 -0.83 51.92 19.05
CA PRO A 40 -0.89 52.19 17.62
C PRO A 40 -0.05 53.42 17.26
N LEU A 41 0.51 53.47 16.07
CA LEU A 41 1.11 54.68 15.54
C LEU A 41 0.38 55.15 14.29
N GLU A 42 -0.17 56.31 14.47
CA GLU A 42 -0.84 57.16 13.51
C GLU A 42 0.05 57.60 12.34
N SER A 43 -0.67 57.82 11.25
CA SER A 43 -0.50 58.71 10.13
C SER A 43 0.51 59.84 10.26
N GLY A 44 1.38 59.97 9.27
CA GLY A 44 2.11 61.18 8.94
C GLY A 44 2.02 61.49 7.46
N VAL A 45 1.07 62.34 7.13
CA VAL A 45 0.96 63.04 5.85
C VAL A 45 1.91 64.23 5.84
N SER A 46 2.74 64.35 4.83
CA SER A 46 3.23 65.68 4.43
C SER A 46 3.42 65.78 2.93
N SER A 47 2.69 66.69 2.42
CA SER A 47 2.59 67.24 1.07
C SER A 47 3.79 68.16 0.77
N SER A 48 4.03 68.32 -0.50
CA SER A 48 4.51 69.42 -1.34
C SER A 48 5.56 68.91 -2.34
N ASP A 49 5.62 69.21 -3.59
CA ASP A 49 5.22 70.35 -4.39
C ASP A 49 5.12 69.91 -5.86
N SER A 50 4.18 70.45 -6.55
CA SER A 50 4.18 70.51 -8.03
C SER A 50 5.00 71.67 -8.54
N PRO A 51 5.52 71.63 -9.79
CA PRO A 51 5.01 72.62 -10.73
C PRO A 51 4.65 72.09 -12.11
N THR A 52 3.55 72.60 -12.54
CA THR A 52 2.96 72.89 -13.85
C THR A 52 3.88 72.82 -15.07
N GLY A 53 3.32 72.22 -16.12
CA GLY A 53 3.74 72.32 -17.50
C GLY A 53 2.70 71.72 -18.44
N VAL A 54 2.09 72.56 -19.19
CA VAL A 54 0.91 72.58 -20.02
C VAL A 54 1.07 71.83 -21.34
N ASP A 55 -0.12 71.28 -21.85
CA ASP A 55 -0.61 71.03 -23.22
C ASP A 55 -0.14 69.75 -23.95
N ASP A 56 -0.96 69.00 -24.49
CA ASP A 56 -2.09 69.05 -25.41
C ASP A 56 -2.38 67.67 -26.00
N SER A 57 -3.67 67.38 -26.11
CA SER A 57 -4.38 66.51 -27.06
C SER A 57 -4.17 64.98 -27.07
N SER A 58 -5.28 64.35 -26.73
CA SER A 58 -5.96 63.21 -27.42
C SER A 58 -5.36 61.81 -27.27
N ASN A 59 -5.85 61.08 -26.35
CA ASN A 59 -6.51 59.76 -26.38
C ASN A 59 -6.51 59.13 -24.98
N PRO A 60 -7.57 58.55 -24.49
CA PRO A 60 -7.52 57.81 -23.23
C PRO A 60 -6.84 56.47 -23.48
N LEU A 61 -5.54 56.44 -23.36
CA LEU A 61 -4.79 55.19 -23.18
C LEU A 61 -5.14 54.68 -21.80
N GLU A 62 -5.74 53.50 -21.75
CA GLU A 62 -5.88 52.71 -20.56
C GLU A 62 -4.51 52.70 -19.84
N PRO A 63 -4.45 52.87 -18.52
CA PRO A 63 -3.19 52.78 -17.80
C PRO A 63 -2.66 51.37 -17.94
N GLN A 64 -1.71 51.13 -18.80
CA GLN A 64 -0.90 49.92 -18.82
C GLN A 64 -0.18 49.86 -17.48
N ILE A 65 -0.66 48.95 -16.63
CA ILE A 65 -0.01 48.63 -15.35
C ILE A 65 1.34 47.97 -15.65
N GLN A 66 2.38 48.78 -15.79
CA GLN A 66 3.78 48.27 -15.92
C GLN A 66 4.31 47.65 -14.61
N THR A 67 3.48 47.57 -13.58
CA THR A 67 3.87 47.06 -12.27
C THR A 67 4.06 45.54 -12.25
N ALA A 68 3.41 44.81 -13.15
CA ALA A 68 3.58 43.34 -13.18
C ALA A 68 4.98 42.91 -13.63
N ASP A 69 5.48 43.53 -14.70
CA ASP A 69 6.82 43.24 -15.22
C ASP A 69 7.91 43.79 -14.29
N ALA A 70 7.71 44.98 -13.71
CA ALA A 70 8.62 45.54 -12.74
C ALA A 70 8.59 44.78 -11.41
N LEU A 71 7.45 44.24 -10.99
CA LEU A 71 7.34 43.38 -9.82
C LEU A 71 7.99 42.02 -10.07
N MET A 72 7.77 41.43 -11.24
CA MET A 72 8.43 40.22 -11.67
C MET A 72 9.96 40.40 -11.76
N GLY A 73 10.43 41.53 -12.32
CA GLY A 73 11.84 41.88 -12.37
C GLY A 73 12.46 42.03 -10.98
N LYS A 74 11.82 42.78 -10.08
CA LYS A 74 12.28 42.93 -8.69
C LYS A 74 12.18 41.65 -7.87
N LEU A 75 11.15 40.82 -8.09
CA LEU A 75 11.11 39.46 -7.50
C LEU A 75 12.25 38.61 -8.01
N LYS A 76 12.60 38.69 -9.29
CA LYS A 76 13.70 37.95 -9.88
C LYS A 76 15.05 38.45 -9.36
N ASP A 77 15.21 39.77 -9.13
CA ASP A 77 16.42 40.37 -8.53
C ASP A 77 16.51 40.05 -7.03
N LEU A 78 15.42 39.95 -6.31
CA LEU A 78 15.37 39.52 -4.91
C LEU A 78 15.62 38.01 -4.74
N THR A 79 15.35 37.21 -5.76
CA THR A 79 15.61 35.77 -5.82
C THR A 79 16.96 35.45 -6.49
N GLY A 80 17.68 36.46 -7.02
CA GLY A 80 18.90 36.31 -7.78
C GLY A 80 20.17 36.05 -6.95
N GLY A 81 20.21 34.88 -6.36
CA GLY A 81 21.45 34.21 -5.98
C GLY A 81 21.63 32.98 -6.86
N GLU A 82 22.79 32.70 -7.34
CA GLU A 82 23.19 31.66 -8.32
C GLU A 82 22.90 30.19 -7.94
N TYR A 83 22.06 29.98 -6.95
CA TYR A 83 21.39 28.69 -6.68
C TYR A 83 19.89 28.97 -6.67
N SER A 84 19.22 28.67 -7.76
CA SER A 84 17.76 28.78 -7.80
C SER A 84 17.15 27.91 -6.71
N SER A 85 16.78 28.56 -5.62
CA SER A 85 16.17 27.93 -4.46
C SER A 85 14.65 27.80 -4.63
N GLU A 86 14.22 27.60 -5.86
CA GLU A 86 12.80 27.48 -6.16
C GLU A 86 12.23 26.17 -5.66
N ASN A 87 11.07 26.27 -5.02
CA ASN A 87 10.30 25.10 -4.63
C ASN A 87 9.79 24.39 -5.88
N VAL A 88 10.00 23.09 -5.94
CA VAL A 88 9.51 22.23 -7.02
C VAL A 88 8.15 21.64 -6.60
N TYR A 89 7.14 21.88 -7.41
CA TYR A 89 5.80 21.31 -7.21
C TYR A 89 5.56 20.24 -8.25
N VAL A 90 5.34 19.02 -7.79
CA VAL A 90 5.06 17.87 -8.65
C VAL A 90 3.61 17.44 -8.50
N GLU A 91 3.03 16.90 -9.56
CA GLU A 91 1.65 16.41 -9.60
C GLU A 91 1.62 14.92 -9.94
N LEU A 92 0.51 14.28 -9.56
CA LEU A 92 0.30 12.86 -9.87
C LEU A 92 -0.14 12.70 -11.33
N PRO A 93 0.55 11.85 -12.10
CA PRO A 93 0.13 11.55 -13.46
C PRO A 93 -1.14 10.71 -13.48
N LYS A 94 -1.89 10.79 -14.57
CA LYS A 94 -2.93 9.83 -14.86
C LYS A 94 -2.30 8.59 -15.50
N VAL A 95 -2.39 7.46 -14.82
CA VAL A 95 -1.82 6.18 -15.26
C VAL A 95 -2.79 5.46 -16.19
N ASN A 96 -2.29 4.86 -17.26
CA ASN A 96 -3.07 3.96 -18.10
C ASN A 96 -3.09 2.56 -17.46
N LEU A 97 -4.16 2.23 -16.76
CA LEU A 97 -4.28 0.96 -16.03
C LEU A 97 -4.25 -0.25 -16.98
N ASP A 98 -4.75 -0.13 -18.21
CA ASP A 98 -4.71 -1.24 -19.19
C ASP A 98 -3.28 -1.60 -19.60
N SER A 99 -2.37 -0.64 -19.54
CA SER A 99 -0.95 -0.88 -19.83
C SER A 99 -0.19 -1.36 -18.59
N VAL A 100 -0.58 -0.96 -17.39
CA VAL A 100 0.08 -1.31 -16.12
C VAL A 100 -0.38 -2.65 -15.59
N ILE A 101 -1.70 -2.90 -15.59
CA ILE A 101 -2.26 -4.12 -15.01
C ILE A 101 -2.16 -5.28 -16.00
N ILE A 102 -1.48 -6.32 -15.58
CA ILE A 102 -1.48 -7.61 -16.27
C ILE A 102 -2.68 -8.39 -15.75
N SER A 103 -3.63 -8.68 -16.64
CA SER A 103 -4.87 -9.33 -16.25
C SER A 103 -4.65 -10.70 -15.59
N ASN A 104 -5.49 -11.04 -14.64
CA ASN A 104 -5.48 -12.32 -13.93
C ASN A 104 -5.40 -13.50 -14.92
N LYS A 105 -6.22 -13.48 -15.96
CA LYS A 105 -6.23 -14.50 -17.00
C LYS A 105 -4.85 -14.67 -17.65
N LYS A 106 -4.19 -13.58 -18.03
CA LYS A 106 -2.87 -13.64 -18.69
C LYS A 106 -1.78 -14.17 -17.78
N VAL A 107 -1.77 -13.77 -16.50
CA VAL A 107 -0.81 -14.27 -15.51
C VAL A 107 -0.91 -15.79 -15.38
N HIS A 108 -2.13 -16.30 -15.22
CA HIS A 108 -2.32 -17.74 -15.02
C HIS A 108 -2.23 -18.57 -16.30
N GLU A 109 -2.58 -18.02 -17.46
CA GLU A 109 -2.29 -18.68 -18.76
C GLU A 109 -0.79 -18.93 -18.96
N ILE A 110 0.05 -17.96 -18.57
CA ILE A 110 1.50 -18.11 -18.64
C ILE A 110 1.98 -19.20 -17.65
N ALA A 111 1.49 -19.16 -16.41
CA ALA A 111 1.83 -20.15 -15.40
C ALA A 111 1.39 -21.56 -15.79
N ASP A 112 0.14 -21.72 -16.23
CA ASP A 112 -0.43 -23.00 -16.67
C ASP A 112 0.33 -23.59 -17.85
N LYS A 113 0.70 -22.75 -18.83
CA LYS A 113 1.49 -23.16 -19.97
C LYS A 113 2.86 -23.65 -19.52
N HIS A 114 3.56 -22.87 -18.71
CA HIS A 114 4.89 -23.19 -18.21
C HIS A 114 4.89 -24.49 -17.41
N TYR A 115 4.00 -24.64 -16.44
CA TYR A 115 3.96 -25.86 -15.61
C TYR A 115 3.53 -27.10 -16.38
N ARG A 116 2.72 -26.97 -17.41
CA ARG A 116 2.42 -28.10 -18.30
C ARG A 116 3.66 -28.51 -19.09
N GLU A 117 4.42 -27.57 -19.62
CA GLU A 117 5.67 -27.86 -20.33
C GLU A 117 6.75 -28.46 -19.41
N GLU A 118 6.80 -28.03 -18.12
CA GLU A 118 7.66 -28.63 -17.12
C GLU A 118 7.27 -30.07 -16.82
N ASP A 119 5.98 -30.36 -16.67
CA ASP A 119 5.48 -31.71 -16.40
C ASP A 119 5.72 -32.65 -17.58
N GLU A 120 5.52 -32.19 -18.80
CA GLU A 120 5.83 -32.93 -20.03
C GLU A 120 7.35 -33.26 -20.11
N ARG A 121 8.22 -32.29 -19.85
CA ARG A 121 9.68 -32.47 -19.83
C ARG A 121 10.12 -33.51 -18.79
N TYR A 122 9.59 -33.41 -17.58
CA TYR A 122 9.90 -34.34 -16.51
C TYR A 122 9.41 -35.76 -16.83
N THR A 123 8.21 -35.89 -17.31
CA THR A 123 7.62 -37.18 -17.69
C THR A 123 8.43 -37.84 -18.81
N GLU A 124 8.89 -37.08 -19.80
CA GLU A 124 9.76 -37.59 -20.88
C GLU A 124 11.13 -38.03 -20.35
N ALA A 125 11.72 -37.24 -19.43
CA ALA A 125 12.98 -37.56 -18.79
C ALA A 125 12.89 -38.86 -17.95
N LEU A 126 11.77 -39.08 -17.25
CA LEU A 126 11.53 -40.33 -16.52
C LEU A 126 11.41 -41.55 -17.45
N ARG A 127 10.70 -41.41 -18.58
CA ARG A 127 10.58 -42.49 -19.58
C ARG A 127 11.91 -42.89 -20.17
N GLY A 128 12.83 -41.91 -20.36
CA GLY A 128 14.16 -42.19 -20.92
C GLY A 128 15.17 -42.80 -19.95
N ARG A 129 14.88 -42.81 -18.63
CA ARG A 129 15.85 -43.17 -17.58
C ARG A 129 15.92 -44.65 -17.24
N GLY A 130 14.86 -45.42 -17.51
CA GLY A 130 14.75 -46.81 -17.01
C GLY A 130 14.35 -46.88 -15.53
N GLU A 131 14.45 -48.09 -14.94
CA GLU A 131 14.05 -48.31 -13.54
C GLU A 131 14.94 -47.54 -12.56
N VAL A 132 14.31 -46.85 -11.62
CA VAL A 132 15.00 -46.13 -10.52
C VAL A 132 15.61 -47.19 -9.61
N PRO A 133 16.92 -47.08 -9.22
CA PRO A 133 17.52 -48.02 -8.30
C PRO A 133 16.78 -48.04 -6.97
N GLU A 134 16.59 -49.25 -6.43
CA GLU A 134 15.96 -49.51 -5.12
C GLU A 134 16.66 -48.68 -4.02
N GLY A 135 15.92 -47.93 -3.25
CA GLY A 135 16.44 -47.05 -2.18
C GLY A 135 16.77 -45.60 -2.59
N LEU A 136 16.60 -45.23 -3.87
CA LEU A 136 16.80 -43.87 -4.34
C LEU A 136 15.47 -43.19 -4.80
N GLU A 137 14.34 -43.84 -4.55
CA GLU A 137 12.99 -43.37 -4.97
C GLU A 137 12.67 -42.00 -4.38
N TYR A 138 13.17 -41.67 -3.20
CA TYR A 138 12.98 -40.37 -2.57
C TYR A 138 13.63 -39.18 -3.32
N LEU A 139 14.61 -39.46 -4.20
CA LEU A 139 15.26 -38.46 -5.06
C LEU A 139 14.48 -38.22 -6.34
N TYR A 140 13.53 -39.07 -6.66
CA TYR A 140 12.75 -39.04 -7.89
C TYR A 140 11.26 -39.07 -7.54
N PRO A 141 10.63 -37.90 -7.33
CA PRO A 141 9.21 -37.85 -7.07
C PRO A 141 8.41 -38.45 -8.23
N GLU A 142 7.26 -39.04 -7.92
CA GLU A 142 6.39 -39.67 -8.92
C GLU A 142 5.83 -38.65 -9.94
N THR A 143 5.63 -37.42 -9.49
CA THR A 143 5.18 -36.29 -10.35
C THR A 143 6.05 -35.07 -10.13
N THR A 144 6.15 -34.21 -11.14
CA THR A 144 6.95 -32.99 -11.13
C THR A 144 6.68 -32.10 -9.90
N PHE A 145 5.42 -32.00 -9.49
CA PHE A 145 4.99 -31.07 -8.43
C PHE A 145 4.59 -31.77 -7.15
N GLN A 146 4.96 -33.06 -6.95
CA GLN A 146 4.53 -33.84 -5.80
C GLN A 146 4.83 -33.18 -4.45
N VAL A 147 6.00 -32.62 -4.29
CA VAL A 147 6.44 -32.01 -3.03
C VAL A 147 5.69 -30.70 -2.74
N PRO A 148 5.72 -29.68 -3.62
CA PRO A 148 5.02 -28.43 -3.36
C PRO A 148 3.51 -28.61 -3.24
N ASP A 149 2.89 -29.51 -4.04
CA ASP A 149 1.47 -29.75 -3.99
C ASP A 149 1.07 -30.46 -2.68
N SER A 150 1.88 -31.41 -2.20
CA SER A 150 1.62 -32.06 -0.91
C SER A 150 1.69 -31.09 0.26
N ASP A 151 2.64 -30.15 0.22
CA ASP A 151 2.79 -29.11 1.23
C ASP A 151 1.61 -28.10 1.17
N TYR A 152 1.18 -27.75 -0.04
CA TYR A 152 -0.02 -26.93 -0.21
C TYR A 152 -1.27 -27.59 0.36
N VAL A 153 -1.48 -28.88 0.10
CA VAL A 153 -2.63 -29.63 0.61
C VAL A 153 -2.62 -29.72 2.13
N LYS A 154 -1.44 -29.98 2.75
CA LYS A 154 -1.27 -29.97 4.22
C LYS A 154 -1.64 -28.59 4.78
N PHE A 155 -1.02 -27.55 4.26
CA PHE A 155 -1.28 -26.18 4.67
C PHE A 155 -2.77 -25.84 4.56
N LYS A 156 -3.40 -26.11 3.40
CA LYS A 156 -4.82 -25.84 3.18
C LYS A 156 -5.71 -26.53 4.20
N ARG A 157 -5.42 -27.80 4.51
CA ARG A 157 -6.20 -28.58 5.50
C ARG A 157 -6.15 -27.95 6.88
N ASP A 158 -4.97 -27.48 7.30
CA ASP A 158 -4.76 -26.90 8.63
C ASP A 158 -5.38 -25.49 8.67
N ALA A 159 -5.17 -24.69 7.64
CA ALA A 159 -5.75 -23.37 7.46
C ALA A 159 -7.29 -23.34 7.49
N GLN A 160 -7.95 -24.38 6.96
CA GLN A 160 -9.43 -24.43 6.93
C GLN A 160 -10.08 -24.37 8.32
N LYS A 161 -9.40 -24.85 9.36
CA LYS A 161 -9.89 -24.77 10.75
C LYS A 161 -9.85 -23.34 11.25
N GLU A 162 -8.72 -22.65 11.03
CA GLU A 162 -8.50 -21.26 11.43
C GLU A 162 -9.47 -20.33 10.70
N VAL A 163 -9.58 -20.49 9.37
CA VAL A 163 -10.51 -19.72 8.55
C VAL A 163 -11.95 -19.92 9.01
N SER A 164 -12.35 -21.16 9.35
CA SER A 164 -13.71 -21.44 9.82
C SER A 164 -14.00 -20.79 11.16
N TYR A 165 -13.01 -20.70 12.05
CA TYR A 165 -13.12 -19.98 13.32
C TYR A 165 -13.27 -18.47 13.09
N LEU A 166 -12.43 -17.87 12.23
CA LEU A 166 -12.51 -16.45 11.87
C LEU A 166 -13.87 -16.10 11.25
N VAL A 167 -14.37 -16.93 10.35
CA VAL A 167 -15.71 -16.75 9.75
C VAL A 167 -16.78 -16.73 10.83
N LYS A 168 -16.77 -17.71 11.75
CA LYS A 168 -17.74 -17.77 12.84
C LYS A 168 -17.69 -16.53 13.74
N GLU A 169 -16.49 -16.10 14.11
CA GLU A 169 -16.33 -14.90 14.93
C GLU A 169 -16.81 -13.64 14.20
N PHE A 170 -16.48 -13.52 12.91
CA PHE A 170 -16.93 -12.40 12.08
C PHE A 170 -18.46 -12.35 11.97
N GLU A 171 -19.12 -13.49 11.70
CA GLU A 171 -20.58 -13.58 11.62
C GLU A 171 -21.25 -13.23 12.97
N CYS A 172 -20.67 -13.66 14.09
CA CYS A 172 -21.13 -13.28 15.42
C CYS A 172 -21.02 -11.77 15.65
N ARG A 173 -19.87 -11.17 15.32
CA ARG A 173 -19.66 -9.72 15.46
C ARG A 173 -20.56 -8.91 14.52
N LYS A 174 -20.74 -9.38 13.27
CA LYS A 174 -21.64 -8.79 12.29
C LYS A 174 -23.08 -8.78 12.80
N SER A 175 -23.54 -9.90 13.32
CA SER A 175 -24.89 -10.04 13.89
C SER A 175 -25.08 -9.17 15.13
N ALA A 176 -24.09 -9.13 16.05
CA ALA A 176 -24.13 -8.28 17.23
C ALA A 176 -24.16 -6.79 16.84
N SER A 177 -23.34 -6.37 15.87
CA SER A 177 -23.33 -4.99 15.38
C SER A 177 -24.62 -4.60 14.67
N ALA A 178 -25.22 -5.52 13.91
CA ALA A 178 -26.52 -5.31 13.30
C ALA A 178 -27.61 -5.15 14.36
N TYR A 179 -27.60 -5.99 15.38
CA TYR A 179 -28.54 -5.90 16.48
C TYR A 179 -28.38 -4.60 17.29
N ALA A 180 -27.15 -4.18 17.56
CA ALA A 180 -26.86 -2.91 18.27
C ALA A 180 -27.32 -1.66 17.48
N ARG A 181 -27.33 -1.74 16.14
CA ARG A 181 -27.80 -0.65 15.25
C ARG A 181 -29.30 -0.77 14.93
N ALA A 182 -29.95 -1.85 15.37
CA ALA A 182 -31.36 -2.06 15.13
C ALA A 182 -32.18 -0.97 15.82
N SER A 183 -33.02 -0.28 15.09
CA SER A 183 -33.96 0.68 15.63
C SER A 183 -35.36 0.11 15.57
N THR A 184 -36.11 0.34 16.65
CA THR A 184 -37.52 -0.02 16.69
C THR A 184 -38.34 1.15 16.14
N SER A 185 -38.97 0.97 15.01
CA SER A 185 -39.89 1.96 14.44
C SER A 185 -41.35 1.54 14.60
N ARG A 186 -42.24 2.52 14.76
CA ARG A 186 -43.68 2.30 14.79
C ARG A 186 -44.18 2.14 13.35
N THR A 187 -44.98 1.12 13.09
CA THR A 187 -45.44 0.81 11.73
C THR A 187 -46.65 1.61 11.27
N GLY A 188 -47.27 2.38 12.16
CA GLY A 188 -48.57 3.00 11.89
C GLY A 188 -49.74 2.04 11.95
N VAL A 189 -49.51 0.72 12.10
CA VAL A 189 -50.56 -0.30 12.25
C VAL A 189 -50.80 -0.54 13.72
N LEU A 190 -52.09 -0.46 14.16
CA LEU A 190 -52.46 -0.73 15.53
C LEU A 190 -52.21 -2.17 15.93
N ASP A 191 -51.63 -2.38 17.09
CA ASP A 191 -51.52 -3.70 17.70
C ASP A 191 -52.83 -4.05 18.45
N THR A 192 -53.65 -4.86 17.80
CA THR A 192 -54.95 -5.25 18.39
C THR A 192 -54.83 -5.98 19.71
N ARG A 193 -53.64 -6.56 20.02
CA ARG A 193 -53.41 -7.22 21.32
C ARG A 193 -53.20 -6.20 22.45
N GLN A 194 -52.76 -4.99 22.15
CA GLN A 194 -52.49 -3.93 23.12
C GLN A 194 -53.61 -2.87 23.15
N LEU A 195 -54.60 -2.96 22.29
CA LEU A 195 -55.70 -2.01 22.19
C LEU A 195 -56.47 -1.81 23.51
N HIS A 196 -56.55 -2.86 24.33
CA HIS A 196 -57.20 -2.76 25.63
C HIS A 196 -56.48 -1.87 26.64
N THR A 197 -55.20 -1.58 26.41
CA THR A 197 -54.35 -0.76 27.31
C THR A 197 -54.36 0.72 26.92
N TYR A 198 -55.19 1.17 25.94
CA TYR A 198 -55.17 2.51 25.33
C TYR A 198 -55.25 3.65 26.34
N LYS A 199 -55.82 3.40 27.57
CA LYS A 199 -55.91 4.41 28.60
C LYS A 199 -54.60 4.65 29.38
N PHE A 200 -53.67 3.71 29.27
CA PHE A 200 -52.46 3.71 30.12
C PHE A 200 -51.17 3.54 29.30
N ASN A 201 -51.28 3.18 28.01
CA ASN A 201 -50.13 2.94 27.13
C ASN A 201 -50.28 3.74 25.86
N GLU A 202 -49.34 4.62 25.61
CA GLU A 202 -49.23 5.40 24.35
C GLU A 202 -48.69 4.61 23.18
N ASP A 203 -48.04 3.45 23.42
CA ASP A 203 -47.45 2.61 22.42
C ASP A 203 -48.44 1.52 21.89
N LEU A 204 -49.46 1.97 21.19
CA LEU A 204 -50.49 1.09 20.62
C LEU A 204 -50.17 0.56 19.20
N PHE A 205 -49.05 0.98 18.63
CA PHE A 205 -48.68 0.57 17.29
C PHE A 205 -47.71 -0.60 17.28
N LYS A 206 -47.89 -1.51 16.32
CA LYS A 206 -46.90 -2.56 16.10
C LYS A 206 -45.53 -1.98 15.81
N LYS A 207 -44.54 -2.53 16.47
CA LYS A 207 -43.13 -2.16 16.31
C LYS A 207 -42.48 -3.11 15.33
N ILE A 208 -41.74 -2.56 14.36
CA ILE A 208 -40.88 -3.35 13.46
C ILE A 208 -39.45 -2.94 13.81
N THR A 209 -38.60 -3.93 13.98
CA THR A 209 -37.16 -3.72 14.09
C THR A 209 -36.61 -3.52 12.68
N VAL A 210 -36.17 -2.30 12.37
CA VAL A 210 -35.49 -1.99 11.13
C VAL A 210 -34.01 -2.18 11.36
N LEU A 211 -33.43 -3.12 10.66
CA LEU A 211 -31.97 -3.30 10.59
C LEU A 211 -31.46 -2.37 9.50
N PRO A 212 -30.67 -1.35 9.81
CA PRO A 212 -30.06 -0.53 8.77
C PRO A 212 -29.09 -1.40 7.97
N ASP A 213 -29.07 -1.20 6.65
CA ASP A 213 -28.12 -1.86 5.79
C ASP A 213 -26.69 -1.62 6.27
N GLY A 214 -25.93 -2.68 6.38
CA GLY A 214 -24.53 -2.61 6.73
C GLY A 214 -23.74 -2.00 5.56
N LYS A 215 -22.74 -1.18 5.88
CA LYS A 215 -21.81 -0.71 4.85
C LYS A 215 -21.10 -1.90 4.23
N ASN A 216 -21.13 -2.00 2.91
CA ASN A 216 -20.42 -3.04 2.20
C ASN A 216 -18.92 -2.74 2.24
N HIS A 217 -18.13 -3.77 2.51
CA HIS A 217 -16.68 -3.70 2.57
C HIS A 217 -16.06 -4.48 1.40
N GLY A 218 -14.96 -3.97 0.86
CA GLY A 218 -14.13 -4.66 -0.10
C GLY A 218 -12.67 -4.61 0.32
N LEU A 219 -11.85 -5.54 -0.15
CA LEU A 219 -10.43 -5.64 0.15
C LEU A 219 -9.60 -5.57 -1.13
N ILE A 220 -8.55 -4.76 -1.08
CA ILE A 220 -7.50 -4.73 -2.09
C ILE A 220 -6.21 -5.14 -1.40
N PHE A 221 -5.56 -6.19 -1.89
CA PHE A 221 -4.27 -6.64 -1.41
C PHE A 221 -3.21 -6.26 -2.43
N ILE A 222 -2.13 -5.67 -1.93
CA ILE A 222 -0.94 -5.36 -2.70
C ILE A 222 0.20 -6.19 -2.13
N LEU A 223 0.75 -7.09 -2.94
CA LEU A 223 1.84 -7.98 -2.57
C LEU A 223 3.14 -7.48 -3.20
N ASP A 224 4.16 -7.43 -2.40
CA ASP A 224 5.52 -7.19 -2.85
C ASP A 224 6.06 -8.45 -3.55
N TRP A 225 6.44 -8.30 -4.82
CA TRP A 225 7.03 -9.36 -5.61
C TRP A 225 8.49 -9.04 -5.94
N SER A 226 9.23 -8.60 -4.91
CA SER A 226 10.65 -8.22 -5.02
C SER A 226 11.59 -9.34 -4.61
N GLY A 227 12.86 -9.19 -5.00
CA GLY A 227 13.90 -10.18 -4.70
C GLY A 227 14.15 -10.41 -3.20
N SER A 228 13.99 -9.37 -2.40
CA SER A 228 14.14 -9.43 -0.93
C SER A 228 13.08 -10.31 -0.26
N MET A 229 11.87 -10.35 -0.82
CA MET A 229 10.77 -11.19 -0.34
C MET A 229 11.01 -12.69 -0.45
N SER A 230 12.01 -13.15 -1.22
CA SER A 230 12.22 -14.57 -1.55
C SER A 230 12.12 -15.49 -0.33
N HIS A 231 12.71 -15.10 0.79
CA HIS A 231 12.77 -15.92 2.00
C HIS A 231 11.47 -15.94 2.82
N VAL A 232 10.66 -14.89 2.74
CA VAL A 232 9.42 -14.73 3.52
C VAL A 232 8.16 -14.91 2.68
N LEU A 233 8.32 -15.04 1.35
CA LEU A 233 7.21 -15.06 0.41
C LEU A 233 6.21 -16.19 0.66
N GLN A 234 6.70 -17.40 0.94
CA GLN A 234 5.84 -18.54 1.21
C GLN A 234 4.96 -18.33 2.44
N ASP A 235 5.52 -17.78 3.52
CA ASP A 235 4.76 -17.51 4.74
C ASP A 235 3.79 -16.34 4.55
N THR A 236 4.19 -15.34 3.79
CA THR A 236 3.30 -14.25 3.37
C THR A 236 2.12 -14.77 2.56
N LEU A 237 2.35 -15.69 1.60
CA LEU A 237 1.29 -16.32 0.84
C LEU A 237 0.35 -17.16 1.71
N LYS A 238 0.85 -17.86 2.73
CA LYS A 238 -0.01 -18.61 3.68
C LYS A 238 -1.01 -17.68 4.36
N GLN A 239 -0.55 -16.52 4.85
CA GLN A 239 -1.42 -15.52 5.48
C GLN A 239 -2.42 -14.93 4.47
N LEU A 240 -1.94 -14.58 3.28
CA LEU A 240 -2.78 -14.06 2.21
C LEU A 240 -3.88 -15.06 1.82
N TYR A 241 -3.55 -16.35 1.69
CA TYR A 241 -4.51 -17.40 1.33
C TYR A 241 -5.58 -17.61 2.42
N ASN A 242 -5.19 -17.53 3.69
CA ASN A 242 -6.16 -17.55 4.80
C ASN A 242 -7.18 -16.40 4.66
N LEU A 243 -6.71 -15.19 4.34
CA LEU A 243 -7.57 -14.04 4.13
C LEU A 243 -8.45 -14.19 2.88
N ILE A 244 -7.93 -14.72 1.78
CA ILE A 244 -8.68 -14.99 0.55
C ILE A 244 -9.81 -16.00 0.82
N TRP A 245 -9.51 -17.12 1.48
CA TRP A 245 -10.55 -18.11 1.84
C TRP A 245 -11.58 -17.55 2.80
N PHE A 246 -11.16 -16.72 3.75
CA PHE A 246 -12.07 -15.99 4.62
C PHE A 246 -12.99 -15.08 3.79
N CYS A 247 -12.45 -14.24 2.92
CA CYS A 247 -13.23 -13.33 2.06
C CYS A 247 -14.23 -14.08 1.18
N LYS A 248 -13.80 -15.19 0.57
CA LYS A 248 -14.69 -16.05 -0.23
C LYS A 248 -15.85 -16.62 0.59
N LYS A 249 -15.59 -17.11 1.82
CA LYS A 249 -16.64 -17.67 2.70
C LYS A 249 -17.63 -16.61 3.17
N VAL A 250 -17.15 -15.40 3.46
CA VAL A 250 -17.98 -14.28 3.95
C VAL A 250 -18.58 -13.46 2.80
N GLN A 251 -18.21 -13.76 1.55
CA GLN A 251 -18.66 -13.05 0.35
C GLN A 251 -18.23 -11.57 0.33
N ILE A 252 -17.04 -11.28 0.80
CA ILE A 252 -16.42 -9.97 0.67
C ILE A 252 -15.66 -9.92 -0.66
N PRO A 253 -15.93 -8.94 -1.55
CA PRO A 253 -15.19 -8.80 -2.79
C PRO A 253 -13.75 -8.41 -2.51
N PHE A 254 -12.83 -8.99 -3.27
CA PHE A 254 -11.41 -8.71 -3.16
C PHE A 254 -10.70 -8.81 -4.51
N ASP A 255 -9.63 -8.04 -4.65
CA ASP A 255 -8.62 -8.17 -5.70
C ASP A 255 -7.22 -8.19 -5.08
N VAL A 256 -6.33 -8.99 -5.64
CA VAL A 256 -4.93 -9.13 -5.21
C VAL A 256 -4.02 -8.78 -6.36
N TYR A 257 -3.19 -7.76 -6.16
CA TYR A 257 -2.19 -7.34 -7.12
C TYR A 257 -0.79 -7.57 -6.55
N ALA A 258 0.13 -8.01 -7.39
CA ALA A 258 1.54 -8.07 -7.05
C ALA A 258 2.31 -7.09 -7.95
N PHE A 259 3.14 -6.23 -7.36
CA PHE A 259 3.94 -5.29 -8.14
C PHE A 259 5.29 -5.87 -8.54
N THR A 260 5.73 -5.52 -9.73
CA THR A 260 7.00 -5.97 -10.31
C THR A 260 7.54 -4.95 -11.30
N SER A 261 8.82 -4.99 -11.59
CA SER A 261 9.48 -4.16 -12.61
C SER A 261 10.07 -4.98 -13.78
N GLU A 262 9.81 -6.29 -13.86
CA GLU A 262 10.47 -7.16 -14.84
C GLU A 262 9.51 -7.93 -15.75
N PHE A 263 8.19 -7.83 -15.55
CA PHE A 263 7.25 -8.69 -16.27
C PHE A 263 7.36 -8.61 -17.80
N ARG A 264 7.58 -7.41 -18.35
CA ARG A 264 7.66 -7.21 -19.81
C ARG A 264 9.06 -7.31 -20.37
N ASN A 265 10.08 -7.05 -19.57
CA ASN A 265 11.47 -6.91 -20.04
C ASN A 265 12.09 -8.20 -20.54
N ARG A 266 11.62 -9.36 -20.11
CA ARG A 266 12.27 -10.65 -20.41
C ARG A 266 11.80 -11.33 -21.70
N TYR A 267 10.78 -10.79 -22.39
CA TYR A 267 10.14 -11.49 -23.51
C TYR A 267 10.10 -10.75 -24.83
N ASP A 268 10.26 -9.45 -24.80
CA ASP A 268 10.38 -8.69 -26.03
C ASP A 268 11.85 -8.69 -26.43
N THR A 269 12.24 -9.60 -27.33
CA THR A 269 13.60 -9.65 -27.88
C THR A 269 13.99 -8.35 -28.58
N GLU A 270 13.01 -7.52 -28.95
CA GLU A 270 13.21 -6.15 -29.41
C GLU A 270 13.47 -5.16 -28.22
N TYR A 271 13.27 -5.59 -26.97
CA TYR A 271 13.45 -4.77 -25.76
C TYR A 271 14.87 -4.85 -25.18
N MET A 272 15.78 -5.59 -25.82
CA MET A 272 17.20 -5.65 -25.45
C MET A 272 18.00 -4.38 -25.84
N GLU A 273 17.33 -3.27 -26.08
CA GLU A 273 17.97 -1.97 -26.22
C GLU A 273 18.60 -1.55 -24.89
N ASP A 274 19.66 -0.76 -24.96
CA ASP A 274 20.40 -0.26 -23.80
C ASP A 274 19.45 0.35 -22.76
N ARG A 275 19.68 0.09 -21.47
CA ARG A 275 18.90 0.62 -20.34
C ARG A 275 18.73 2.13 -20.42
N TYR A 276 19.74 2.83 -20.96
CA TYR A 276 19.71 4.28 -21.16
C TYR A 276 18.68 4.68 -22.22
N ASP A 277 18.62 3.99 -23.35
CA ASP A 277 17.64 4.27 -24.40
C ASP A 277 16.22 3.97 -23.95
N ARG A 278 16.00 2.92 -23.16
CA ARG A 278 14.69 2.62 -22.55
C ARG A 278 14.21 3.72 -21.63
N MET A 279 15.09 4.28 -20.80
CA MET A 279 14.76 5.35 -19.88
C MET A 279 14.46 6.68 -20.61
N MET A 280 15.17 6.94 -21.72
CA MET A 280 15.01 8.18 -22.49
C MET A 280 13.88 8.12 -23.53
N LYS A 281 13.69 6.95 -24.16
CA LYS A 281 12.67 6.73 -25.21
C LYS A 281 11.91 5.43 -24.92
N PRO A 282 11.14 5.36 -23.83
CA PRO A 282 10.44 4.14 -23.47
C PRO A 282 9.45 3.75 -24.56
N LYS A 283 9.50 2.48 -24.97
CA LYS A 283 8.64 1.89 -26.00
C LYS A 283 7.18 1.82 -25.55
N PHE A 284 6.98 1.69 -24.22
CA PHE A 284 5.68 1.71 -23.56
C PHE A 284 5.63 2.89 -22.58
N GLN A 285 4.53 3.61 -22.60
CA GLN A 285 4.28 4.69 -21.66
C GLN A 285 3.05 4.34 -20.84
N HIS A 286 3.23 4.22 -19.54
CA HIS A 286 2.14 3.99 -18.61
C HIS A 286 1.32 5.27 -18.30
N CYS A 287 1.91 6.42 -18.58
CA CYS A 287 1.25 7.72 -18.45
C CYS A 287 1.75 8.68 -19.53
N GLU A 288 0.93 9.67 -19.86
CA GLU A 288 1.38 10.79 -20.67
C GLU A 288 2.43 11.58 -19.90
N ARG A 289 3.61 11.75 -20.49
CA ARG A 289 4.69 12.52 -19.87
C ARG A 289 4.41 14.01 -20.01
N GLN A 290 4.27 14.69 -18.90
CA GLN A 290 4.07 16.13 -18.84
C GLN A 290 5.04 16.74 -17.84
N GLU A 291 5.54 17.94 -18.13
CA GLU A 291 6.43 18.66 -17.22
C GLU A 291 5.74 18.91 -15.87
N GLY A 292 6.49 18.73 -14.77
CA GLY A 292 5.98 18.89 -13.41
C GLY A 292 5.17 17.72 -12.88
N PHE A 293 5.00 16.62 -13.64
CA PHE A 293 4.35 15.41 -13.16
C PHE A 293 5.36 14.37 -12.72
N LEU A 294 5.02 13.58 -11.70
CA LEU A 294 5.80 12.40 -11.33
C LEU A 294 5.93 11.46 -12.53
N HIS A 295 7.09 10.86 -12.66
CA HIS A 295 7.35 9.88 -13.70
C HIS A 295 7.09 8.46 -13.15
N VAL A 296 6.25 7.72 -13.86
CA VAL A 296 6.02 6.29 -13.60
C VAL A 296 6.86 5.50 -14.59
N ASP A 297 7.70 4.62 -14.09
CA ASP A 297 8.60 3.82 -14.91
C ASP A 297 7.81 2.91 -15.87
N SER A 298 8.29 2.80 -17.11
CA SER A 298 7.71 1.93 -18.13
C SER A 298 7.82 0.43 -17.79
N ASP A 299 8.78 0.08 -16.94
CA ASP A 299 9.02 -1.29 -16.51
C ASP A 299 8.07 -1.74 -15.38
N PHE A 300 7.43 -0.78 -14.71
CA PHE A 300 6.44 -1.06 -13.67
C PHE A 300 5.23 -1.82 -14.19
N ASN A 301 4.83 -2.87 -13.52
CA ASN A 301 3.61 -3.61 -13.80
C ASN A 301 2.96 -4.10 -12.50
N LEU A 302 1.63 -4.23 -12.53
CA LEU A 302 0.82 -4.86 -11.51
C LEU A 302 0.26 -6.18 -12.07
N MET A 303 0.69 -7.29 -11.52
CA MET A 303 0.15 -8.61 -11.84
C MET A 303 -1.11 -8.85 -11.01
N HIS A 304 -2.25 -9.01 -11.64
CA HIS A 304 -3.50 -9.32 -10.96
C HIS A 304 -3.55 -10.81 -10.65
N PHE A 305 -3.13 -11.21 -9.43
CA PHE A 305 -3.00 -12.60 -9.06
C PHE A 305 -4.34 -13.27 -8.77
N PHE A 306 -5.17 -12.65 -7.96
CA PHE A 306 -6.43 -13.27 -7.53
C PHE A 306 -7.56 -12.25 -7.53
N THR A 307 -8.78 -12.73 -7.84
CA THR A 307 -9.99 -11.90 -7.80
C THR A 307 -11.15 -12.68 -7.21
N SER A 308 -12.04 -11.96 -6.55
CA SER A 308 -13.30 -12.54 -6.06
C SER A 308 -14.22 -13.04 -7.19
N ASP A 309 -14.02 -12.60 -8.42
CA ASP A 309 -14.81 -13.00 -9.60
C ASP A 309 -14.53 -14.43 -10.06
N SER A 310 -13.31 -14.94 -9.78
CA SER A 310 -12.94 -16.30 -10.14
C SER A 310 -13.82 -17.33 -9.43
N ASN A 311 -14.22 -18.37 -10.14
CA ASN A 311 -14.92 -19.50 -9.52
C ASN A 311 -13.97 -20.28 -8.57
N ALA A 312 -14.54 -21.18 -7.75
CA ALA A 312 -13.77 -21.87 -6.71
C ALA A 312 -12.63 -22.75 -7.27
N ASN A 313 -12.87 -23.44 -8.39
CA ASN A 313 -11.86 -24.31 -9.01
C ASN A 313 -10.77 -23.50 -9.70
N GLU A 314 -11.16 -22.43 -10.37
CA GLU A 314 -10.24 -21.50 -11.02
C GLU A 314 -9.32 -20.83 -9.99
N LEU A 315 -9.92 -20.29 -8.90
CA LEU A 315 -9.14 -19.67 -7.82
C LEU A 315 -8.17 -20.68 -7.18
N GLU A 316 -8.59 -21.92 -7.01
CA GLU A 316 -7.72 -22.98 -6.47
C GLU A 316 -6.51 -23.24 -7.37
N ASN A 317 -6.73 -23.37 -8.68
CA ASN A 317 -5.65 -23.54 -9.64
C ASN A 317 -4.71 -22.33 -9.64
N GLN A 318 -5.26 -21.11 -9.56
CA GLN A 318 -4.49 -19.88 -9.47
C GLN A 318 -3.60 -19.88 -8.22
N MET A 319 -4.14 -20.29 -7.07
CA MET A 319 -3.39 -20.37 -5.82
C MET A 319 -2.27 -21.42 -5.90
N ILE A 320 -2.52 -22.57 -6.51
CA ILE A 320 -1.50 -23.62 -6.74
C ILE A 320 -0.37 -23.08 -7.64
N ASN A 321 -0.69 -22.37 -8.72
CA ASN A 321 0.31 -21.81 -9.62
C ASN A 321 1.24 -20.83 -8.90
N ILE A 322 0.70 -19.90 -8.14
CA ILE A 322 1.51 -18.93 -7.38
C ILE A 322 2.27 -19.63 -6.22
N TRP A 323 1.67 -20.66 -5.61
CA TRP A 323 2.34 -21.46 -4.59
C TRP A 323 3.58 -22.17 -5.15
N ARG A 324 3.46 -22.84 -6.30
CA ARG A 324 4.58 -23.52 -6.97
C ARG A 324 5.68 -22.53 -7.34
N THR A 325 5.30 -21.34 -7.85
CA THR A 325 6.24 -20.26 -8.15
C THR A 325 7.00 -19.82 -6.91
N ALA A 326 6.32 -19.52 -5.81
CA ALA A 326 6.94 -19.11 -4.56
C ALA A 326 7.81 -20.22 -3.93
N TYR A 327 7.37 -21.46 -4.05
CA TYR A 327 8.12 -22.63 -3.57
C TYR A 327 9.47 -22.76 -4.28
N SER A 328 9.54 -22.50 -5.58
CA SER A 328 10.76 -22.60 -6.37
C SER A 328 11.81 -21.53 -6.03
N PHE A 329 11.42 -20.40 -5.45
CA PHE A 329 12.39 -19.37 -5.04
C PHE A 329 13.16 -19.73 -3.76
N THR A 330 12.54 -20.47 -2.85
CA THR A 330 13.13 -20.82 -1.55
C THR A 330 13.74 -22.22 -1.51
N ASN A 331 13.27 -23.11 -2.37
CA ASN A 331 13.63 -24.52 -2.36
C ASN A 331 14.34 -24.94 -3.64
N ARG A 332 15.19 -25.95 -3.54
CA ARG A 332 15.70 -26.62 -4.74
C ARG A 332 14.61 -27.48 -5.32
N THR A 333 14.14 -27.13 -6.51
CA THR A 333 13.10 -27.84 -7.24
C THR A 333 13.67 -28.53 -8.47
N ILE A 334 12.96 -29.53 -8.97
CA ILE A 334 13.24 -30.19 -10.24
C ILE A 334 12.57 -29.49 -11.43
N PHE A 335 11.79 -28.45 -11.16
CA PHE A 335 11.12 -27.60 -12.14
C PHE A 335 11.54 -26.14 -11.92
N ASP A 336 11.39 -25.33 -12.94
CA ASP A 336 11.65 -23.90 -12.90
C ASP A 336 10.35 -23.10 -12.76
N TYR A 337 10.45 -21.80 -12.51
CA TYR A 337 9.32 -20.88 -12.45
C TYR A 337 9.13 -20.15 -13.78
N PRO A 338 7.90 -19.67 -14.09
CA PRO A 338 7.68 -18.83 -15.27
C PRO A 338 8.56 -17.57 -15.23
N HIS A 339 9.34 -17.35 -16.26
CA HIS A 339 10.30 -16.25 -16.30
C HIS A 339 9.65 -14.87 -16.07
N GLN A 340 8.38 -14.68 -16.48
CA GLN A 340 7.63 -13.44 -16.26
C GLN A 340 7.30 -13.20 -14.79
N LEU A 341 7.27 -14.26 -14.00
CA LEU A 341 6.96 -14.20 -12.56
C LEU A 341 8.23 -14.13 -11.70
N VAL A 342 9.36 -13.76 -12.26
CA VAL A 342 10.60 -13.55 -11.50
C VAL A 342 10.43 -12.44 -10.47
N LEU A 343 11.09 -12.61 -9.33
CA LEU A 343 11.19 -11.56 -8.32
C LEU A 343 12.11 -10.45 -8.81
N SER A 344 11.71 -9.19 -8.64
CA SER A 344 12.47 -8.06 -9.17
C SER A 344 12.54 -6.86 -8.21
N GLY A 345 12.48 -5.62 -8.69
CA GLY A 345 12.51 -4.41 -7.89
C GLY A 345 11.21 -4.14 -7.12
N THR A 346 11.22 -3.08 -6.31
CA THR A 346 10.12 -2.70 -5.41
C THR A 346 9.44 -1.39 -5.86
N PRO A 347 8.62 -1.38 -6.95
CA PRO A 347 7.89 -0.21 -7.42
C PRO A 347 6.64 0.09 -6.58
N LEU A 348 6.83 0.23 -5.25
CA LEU A 348 5.75 0.50 -4.31
C LEU A 348 5.12 1.87 -4.56
N ASN A 349 5.93 2.90 -4.82
CA ASN A 349 5.42 4.26 -4.99
C ASN A 349 4.63 4.44 -6.29
N GLU A 350 5.03 3.77 -7.37
CA GLU A 350 4.28 3.66 -8.62
C GLU A 350 2.92 2.98 -8.38
N THR A 351 2.92 1.96 -7.54
CA THR A 351 1.68 1.28 -7.13
C THR A 351 0.74 2.23 -6.38
N LEU A 352 1.25 3.04 -5.45
CA LEU A 352 0.45 4.05 -4.74
C LEU A 352 -0.13 5.09 -5.71
N VAL A 353 0.61 5.49 -6.75
CA VAL A 353 0.09 6.35 -7.80
C VAL A 353 -1.05 5.66 -8.57
N ALA A 354 -0.90 4.38 -8.93
CA ALA A 354 -1.93 3.62 -9.64
C ALA A 354 -3.20 3.41 -8.79
N LEU A 355 -3.07 3.27 -7.46
CA LEU A 355 -4.19 3.10 -6.52
C LEU A 355 -5.19 4.26 -6.58
N HIS A 356 -4.78 5.47 -6.97
CA HIS A 356 -5.69 6.60 -7.18
C HIS A 356 -6.78 6.33 -8.22
N GLN A 357 -6.57 5.36 -9.10
CA GLN A 357 -7.52 4.96 -10.13
C GLN A 357 -8.10 3.56 -9.85
N ILE A 358 -7.32 2.66 -9.25
CA ILE A 358 -7.76 1.29 -8.93
C ILE A 358 -8.87 1.31 -7.87
N ILE A 359 -8.71 2.12 -6.80
CA ILE A 359 -9.69 2.16 -5.70
C ILE A 359 -11.09 2.56 -6.20
N PRO A 360 -11.27 3.67 -6.94
CA PRO A 360 -12.58 4.04 -7.46
C PRO A 360 -13.18 2.99 -8.40
N GLN A 361 -12.36 2.40 -9.28
CA GLN A 361 -12.84 1.35 -10.18
C GLN A 361 -13.28 0.10 -9.42
N PHE A 362 -12.54 -0.30 -8.39
CA PHE A 362 -12.91 -1.42 -7.54
C PHE A 362 -14.20 -1.15 -6.77
N GLN A 363 -14.37 0.06 -6.24
CA GLN A 363 -15.59 0.48 -5.54
C GLN A 363 -16.81 0.45 -6.45
N GLU A 364 -16.69 1.00 -7.66
CA GLU A 364 -17.75 1.03 -8.65
C GLU A 364 -18.12 -0.37 -9.12
N LYS A 365 -17.11 -1.18 -9.50
CA LYS A 365 -17.30 -2.56 -9.97
C LYS A 365 -18.03 -3.42 -8.97
N ASN A 366 -17.66 -3.35 -7.69
CA ASN A 366 -18.17 -4.22 -6.63
C ASN A 366 -19.29 -3.58 -5.81
N ASN A 367 -19.69 -2.34 -6.12
CA ASN A 367 -20.69 -1.57 -5.38
C ASN A 367 -20.38 -1.54 -3.86
N VAL A 368 -19.12 -1.22 -3.47
CA VAL A 368 -18.67 -1.18 -2.08
C VAL A 368 -18.44 0.26 -1.62
N GLU A 369 -18.86 0.56 -0.38
CA GLU A 369 -18.68 1.90 0.21
C GLU A 369 -17.32 2.07 0.89
N LYS A 370 -16.81 1.01 1.52
CA LYS A 370 -15.55 1.02 2.25
C LYS A 370 -14.58 0.03 1.65
N VAL A 371 -13.36 0.48 1.47
CA VAL A 371 -12.25 -0.37 1.00
C VAL A 371 -11.18 -0.48 2.08
N GLN A 372 -10.65 -1.66 2.25
CA GLN A 372 -9.43 -1.90 3.02
C GLN A 372 -8.33 -2.20 2.02
N CYS A 373 -7.33 -1.34 1.92
CA CYS A 373 -6.16 -1.55 1.08
C CYS A 373 -5.00 -2.04 1.97
N ILE A 374 -4.60 -3.28 1.78
CA ILE A 374 -3.58 -3.95 2.59
C ILE A 374 -2.34 -4.15 1.74
N VAL A 375 -1.22 -3.57 2.15
CA VAL A 375 0.07 -3.66 1.47
C VAL A 375 0.98 -4.58 2.29
N LEU A 376 1.47 -5.64 1.65
CA LEU A 376 2.38 -6.63 2.22
C LEU A 376 3.74 -6.45 1.56
N THR A 377 4.74 -5.96 2.29
CA THR A 377 6.10 -5.68 1.76
C THR A 377 7.15 -5.88 2.84
N ASP A 378 8.36 -6.21 2.47
CA ASP A 378 9.54 -6.23 3.35
C ASP A 378 10.41 -4.98 3.18
N GLY A 379 10.19 -4.26 2.09
CA GLY A 379 11.02 -3.16 1.62
C GLY A 379 10.39 -1.78 1.72
N GLU A 380 11.16 -0.81 1.26
CA GLU A 380 10.77 0.58 1.14
C GLU A 380 10.67 0.95 -0.35
N GLY A 381 9.71 1.81 -0.69
CA GLY A 381 9.56 2.31 -2.06
C GLY A 381 10.72 3.25 -2.44
N HIS A 382 11.12 3.21 -3.70
CA HIS A 382 12.08 4.15 -4.26
C HIS A 382 11.43 5.52 -4.52
N GLN A 383 12.22 6.62 -4.45
CA GLN A 383 11.73 7.92 -4.86
C GLN A 383 11.35 7.90 -6.33
N LEU A 384 10.20 8.49 -6.66
CA LEU A 384 9.83 8.73 -8.05
C LEU A 384 10.51 9.99 -8.57
N PRO A 385 11.12 9.95 -9.74
CA PRO A 385 11.54 11.15 -10.43
C PRO A 385 10.33 11.92 -10.96
N PHE A 386 10.55 13.16 -11.39
CA PHE A 386 9.53 13.97 -12.06
C PHE A 386 10.02 14.43 -13.44
N ASN A 387 9.08 14.66 -14.33
CA ASN A 387 9.39 15.11 -15.67
C ASN A 387 9.71 16.61 -15.67
N VAL A 388 10.80 16.97 -16.34
CA VAL A 388 11.28 18.35 -16.47
C VAL A 388 11.91 18.56 -17.84
N MET A 389 11.77 19.76 -18.40
CA MET A 389 12.49 20.12 -19.62
C MET A 389 13.98 20.23 -19.32
N VAL A 390 14.77 19.45 -20.01
CA VAL A 390 16.24 19.42 -19.89
C VAL A 390 16.85 20.03 -21.14
N ASP A 391 17.64 21.07 -20.94
CA ASP A 391 18.45 21.68 -22.00
C ASP A 391 19.89 21.17 -21.86
N ARG A 392 20.38 20.49 -22.87
CA ARG A 392 21.76 19.98 -22.94
C ARG A 392 22.49 20.64 -24.10
N HIS A 393 23.62 21.25 -23.85
CA HIS A 393 24.44 21.98 -24.84
C HIS A 393 24.94 21.12 -26.03
N TRP A 394 24.73 19.80 -26.00
CA TRP A 394 25.06 18.88 -27.09
C TRP A 394 23.81 18.38 -27.86
N GLU A 395 22.62 18.83 -27.49
CA GLU A 395 21.37 18.55 -28.19
C GLU A 395 20.82 19.84 -28.79
N ASP A 396 20.28 19.77 -30.01
CA ASP A 396 19.79 20.94 -30.75
C ASP A 396 18.51 21.51 -30.15
N GLU A 397 17.72 20.70 -29.44
CA GLU A 397 16.45 21.12 -28.82
C GLU A 397 16.30 20.58 -27.40
N PRO A 398 15.70 21.33 -26.46
CA PRO A 398 15.33 20.85 -25.16
C PRO A 398 14.40 19.63 -25.23
N PHE A 399 14.64 18.62 -24.40
CA PHE A 399 13.80 17.43 -24.36
C PHE A 399 13.22 17.21 -22.97
N LEU A 400 12.10 16.46 -22.91
CA LEU A 400 11.45 16.13 -21.64
C LEU A 400 12.19 14.95 -20.98
N GLY A 401 13.08 15.28 -20.05
CA GLY A 401 13.83 14.34 -19.21
C GLY A 401 13.16 14.07 -17.86
N CYS A 402 13.89 13.39 -16.98
CA CYS A 402 13.49 13.14 -15.60
C CYS A 402 14.52 13.66 -14.64
N ASN A 403 14.08 14.25 -13.52
CA ASN A 403 14.94 14.70 -12.44
C ASN A 403 14.44 14.15 -11.10
N GLN A 404 15.33 13.98 -10.13
CA GLN A 404 14.99 13.52 -8.79
C GLN A 404 14.31 14.64 -7.98
N CYS A 405 13.36 14.26 -7.13
CA CYS A 405 12.78 15.19 -6.17
C CYS A 405 13.83 15.55 -5.10
N HIS A 406 14.25 16.80 -5.05
CA HIS A 406 15.18 17.29 -4.02
C HIS A 406 14.40 17.57 -2.72
N GLY A 407 14.67 16.78 -1.70
CA GLY A 407 13.93 16.62 -0.46
C GLY A 407 13.31 17.87 0.15
N ASP A 408 14.07 18.86 0.59
CA ASP A 408 13.49 19.96 1.38
C ASP A 408 12.65 20.96 0.59
N ARG A 409 12.70 20.90 -0.74
CA ARG A 409 12.08 21.88 -1.64
C ARG A 409 11.07 21.27 -2.61
N SER A 410 10.82 19.97 -2.52
CA SER A 410 9.87 19.28 -3.36
C SER A 410 8.54 19.08 -2.64
N PHE A 411 7.46 19.34 -3.35
CA PHE A 411 6.10 19.27 -2.83
C PHE A 411 5.20 18.53 -3.82
N LEU A 412 4.46 17.57 -3.33
CA LEU A 412 3.38 16.92 -4.08
C LEU A 412 2.13 17.80 -3.98
N ARG A 413 1.62 18.25 -5.12
CA ARG A 413 0.41 19.07 -5.21
C ARG A 413 -0.76 18.26 -5.75
N ASP A 414 -1.85 18.25 -5.01
CA ASP A 414 -3.13 17.74 -5.51
C ASP A 414 -4.08 18.89 -5.77
N ARG A 415 -4.29 19.23 -7.06
CA ARG A 415 -5.19 20.31 -7.46
C ARG A 415 -6.66 20.01 -7.17
N LYS A 416 -7.06 18.73 -7.14
CA LYS A 416 -8.47 18.36 -6.89
C LYS A 416 -8.84 18.57 -5.43
N LEU A 417 -7.90 18.30 -4.51
CA LEU A 417 -8.07 18.55 -3.08
C LEU A 417 -7.69 19.98 -2.68
N GLY A 418 -6.92 20.68 -3.51
CA GLY A 418 -6.34 21.98 -3.17
C GLY A 418 -5.28 21.86 -2.07
N ARG A 419 -4.65 20.69 -1.90
CA ARG A 419 -3.65 20.39 -0.86
C ARG A 419 -2.27 20.21 -1.45
N THR A 420 -1.28 20.48 -0.61
CA THR A 420 0.14 20.32 -0.95
C THR A 420 0.83 19.56 0.19
N TYR A 421 1.58 18.53 -0.16
CA TYR A 421 2.30 17.67 0.77
C TYR A 421 3.80 17.86 0.58
N LYS A 422 4.53 18.13 1.65
CA LYS A 422 5.98 18.23 1.58
C LYS A 422 6.57 16.84 1.31
N ILE A 423 7.45 16.74 0.34
CA ILE A 423 8.25 15.54 0.10
C ILE A 423 9.51 15.66 0.98
N PRO A 424 9.71 14.78 1.97
CA PRO A 424 10.86 14.84 2.83
C PRO A 424 12.17 14.50 2.08
N SER A 425 13.31 14.99 2.59
CA SER A 425 14.62 14.70 2.01
C SER A 425 15.04 13.23 2.12
N SER A 426 14.48 12.51 3.09
CA SER A 426 14.70 11.08 3.22
C SER A 426 13.89 10.32 2.17
N TYR A 427 14.56 9.49 1.36
CA TYR A 427 13.89 8.61 0.40
C TYR A 427 12.83 7.70 1.06
N ARG A 428 13.04 7.33 2.32
CA ARG A 428 12.12 6.52 3.12
C ARG A 428 10.77 7.20 3.37
N LYS A 429 10.79 8.54 3.45
CA LYS A 429 9.59 9.34 3.74
C LYS A 429 8.87 9.84 2.49
N PHE A 430 9.36 9.49 1.29
CA PHE A 430 8.66 9.83 0.04
C PHE A 430 7.29 9.15 -0.05
N THR A 431 7.23 7.90 0.36
CA THR A 431 6.00 7.10 0.43
C THR A 431 4.94 7.74 1.33
N ASP A 432 5.34 8.41 2.42
CA ASP A 432 4.42 9.08 3.35
C ASP A 432 3.62 10.19 2.65
N ALA A 433 4.26 10.98 1.78
CA ALA A 433 3.56 12.04 1.05
C ALA A 433 2.47 11.49 0.12
N LEU A 434 2.73 10.36 -0.54
CA LEU A 434 1.75 9.66 -1.38
C LEU A 434 0.62 9.06 -0.55
N LEU A 435 0.95 8.45 0.60
CA LEU A 435 -0.04 7.87 1.50
C LEU A 435 -0.96 8.92 2.11
N TYR A 436 -0.42 10.07 2.57
CA TYR A 436 -1.25 11.17 3.07
C TYR A 436 -2.18 11.70 1.99
N ASN A 437 -1.70 11.83 0.75
CA ASN A 437 -2.56 12.24 -0.36
C ASN A 437 -3.66 11.20 -0.63
N LEU A 438 -3.35 9.91 -0.64
CA LEU A 438 -4.35 8.83 -0.79
C LEU A 438 -5.39 8.83 0.32
N GLN A 439 -4.98 8.98 1.59
CA GLN A 439 -5.87 9.04 2.74
C GLN A 439 -6.83 10.23 2.67
N ASP A 440 -6.31 11.40 2.31
CA ASP A 440 -7.12 12.61 2.15
C ASP A 440 -8.10 12.48 0.99
N ARG A 441 -7.70 11.80 -0.09
CA ARG A 441 -8.53 11.65 -1.29
C ARG A 441 -9.60 10.58 -1.14
N PHE A 442 -9.33 9.55 -0.36
CA PHE A 442 -10.23 8.41 -0.15
C PHE A 442 -10.51 8.17 1.34
N PRO A 443 -11.26 9.06 2.01
CA PRO A 443 -11.52 8.94 3.45
C PRO A 443 -12.36 7.70 3.81
N SER A 444 -13.00 7.05 2.84
CA SER A 444 -13.71 5.78 3.01
C SER A 444 -12.78 4.56 2.88
N THR A 445 -11.53 4.76 2.48
CA THR A 445 -10.53 3.70 2.32
C THR A 445 -9.58 3.71 3.51
N ASN A 446 -9.37 2.52 4.08
CA ASN A 446 -8.39 2.33 5.15
C ASN A 446 -7.13 1.69 4.55
N PHE A 447 -5.97 2.32 4.76
CA PHE A 447 -4.69 1.81 4.27
C PHE A 447 -3.94 1.14 5.42
N ILE A 448 -3.54 -0.11 5.22
CA ILE A 448 -2.85 -0.93 6.21
C ILE A 448 -1.56 -1.42 5.55
N GLY A 449 -0.41 -0.95 6.05
CA GLY A 449 0.89 -1.48 5.67
C GLY A 449 1.32 -2.57 6.64
N ILE A 450 1.66 -3.73 6.13
CA ILE A 450 2.20 -4.84 6.92
C ILE A 450 3.61 -5.08 6.42
N ARG A 451 4.58 -4.81 7.27
CA ARG A 451 5.97 -5.10 6.97
C ARG A 451 6.30 -6.53 7.40
N VAL A 452 6.73 -7.33 6.44
CA VAL A 452 7.13 -8.71 6.66
C VAL A 452 8.64 -8.75 6.80
N LEU A 453 9.15 -9.28 7.91
CA LEU A 453 10.59 -9.31 8.21
C LEU A 453 10.96 -10.68 8.77
N GLU A 454 12.17 -11.14 8.46
CA GLU A 454 12.76 -12.25 9.20
C GLU A 454 13.10 -11.82 10.64
N SER A 455 13.05 -12.73 11.59
CA SER A 455 13.36 -12.46 12.99
C SER A 455 14.74 -11.83 13.20
N ARG A 456 15.71 -12.16 12.33
CA ARG A 456 17.06 -11.58 12.33
C ARG A 456 17.04 -10.10 11.96
N ASP A 457 16.26 -9.74 10.95
CA ASP A 457 16.22 -8.38 10.39
C ASP A 457 15.30 -7.48 11.20
N ALA A 458 14.32 -8.05 11.91
CA ALA A 458 13.43 -7.33 12.82
C ALA A 458 14.19 -6.56 13.91
N ARG A 459 15.24 -7.13 14.49
CA ARG A 459 16.06 -6.45 15.52
C ARG A 459 16.79 -5.25 14.96
N TRP A 460 17.37 -5.38 13.77
CA TRP A 460 18.06 -4.26 13.11
C TRP A 460 17.08 -3.17 12.71
N PHE A 461 15.92 -3.56 12.18
CA PHE A 461 14.85 -2.64 11.82
C PHE A 461 14.38 -1.84 13.04
N ILE A 462 14.03 -2.51 14.14
CA ILE A 462 13.61 -1.86 15.39
C ILE A 462 14.68 -0.89 15.89
N SER A 463 15.95 -1.31 15.89
CA SER A 463 17.04 -0.43 16.32
C SER A 463 17.24 0.80 15.43
N SER A 464 17.05 0.68 14.12
CA SER A 464 17.19 1.80 13.18
C SER A 464 16.03 2.80 13.24
N TYR A 465 14.85 2.36 13.66
CA TYR A 465 13.68 3.23 13.83
C TYR A 465 13.54 3.79 15.26
N HIS A 466 14.15 3.16 16.24
CA HIS A 466 14.10 3.59 17.65
C HIS A 466 14.81 4.95 17.90
N TRP A 467 15.64 5.41 16.96
CA TRP A 467 16.28 6.73 17.05
C TRP A 467 15.33 7.87 16.61
N ASP A 468 14.22 7.56 15.97
CA ASP A 468 13.35 8.58 15.38
C ASP A 468 11.94 8.69 15.98
N ASN A 469 11.40 7.68 16.72
CA ASN A 469 10.03 7.76 17.25
C ASN A 469 9.71 6.77 18.38
N ASP A 470 9.09 7.28 19.44
CA ASP A 470 8.53 6.56 20.59
C ASP A 470 7.35 5.61 20.28
N CYS A 471 7.06 5.31 19.02
CA CYS A 471 5.81 4.66 18.60
C CYS A 471 5.90 3.15 18.31
N LEU A 472 7.06 2.51 18.47
CA LEU A 472 7.26 1.09 18.07
C LEU A 472 7.25 0.07 19.23
N LEU A 473 6.86 0.49 20.43
CA LEU A 473 6.82 -0.40 21.62
C LEU A 473 5.67 -1.43 21.63
N TYR A 474 4.75 -1.38 20.66
CA TYR A 474 3.56 -2.25 20.67
C TYR A 474 3.65 -3.52 19.84
N THR A 475 4.75 -3.77 19.12
CA THR A 475 4.86 -4.94 18.23
C THR A 475 5.79 -6.05 18.72
N SER A 476 6.57 -5.81 19.79
CA SER A 476 7.47 -6.84 20.32
C SER A 476 6.78 -7.80 21.32
N ASP A 477 5.71 -7.37 21.96
CA ASP A 477 5.00 -8.21 22.95
C ASP A 477 3.95 -9.15 22.35
N ALA A 478 3.61 -8.95 21.06
CA ALA A 478 2.65 -9.81 20.37
C ALA A 478 3.27 -11.06 19.70
N ALA A 479 4.60 -11.18 19.74
CA ALA A 479 5.31 -12.32 19.16
C ALA A 479 5.73 -13.40 20.19
N ASP A 480 5.56 -13.12 21.49
CA ASP A 480 5.93 -14.04 22.59
C ASP A 480 4.70 -14.56 23.37
N GLU A 481 3.46 -14.24 22.95
CA GLU A 481 2.20 -14.87 23.34
C GLU A 481 1.57 -15.63 22.16
#